data_aa2b900aef8dd2a046153bd140be4c18
#
_entry.id   aa2b900aef8dd2a046153bd140be4c18
#
_cell.length_a   1.000
_cell.length_b   1.000
_cell.length_c   1.000
_cell.angle_alpha   90.00
_cell.angle_beta   90.00
_cell.angle_gamma   90.00
#
_symmetry.space_group_name_H-M   'P 1'
#
loop_
_entity.id
_entity.type
_entity.pdbx_description
1 polymer ?
#
loop_
_entity_poly.entity_id
_entity_poly.type
_entity_poly.pdbx_seq_one_letter_code
_entity_poly.pdbx_strand_id
1 'polypeptide(L)'
;SSSTLDLHYTLLHPENYGIDAEDAALGTFRLSELIKNSREIHDLKEKLSEFDPHMLPDDQQILYDSLSERIETGLMAEGLELYDQPLAPTIGIQAQLPILLAEYSFHSLQDVEDYLTLLSHLDSYYGDILYFEEQKAAAGLGPSDASIERILESCQSYLIDPVNNFLTETFETRLNSLSTDISLSEQQKNNFRSRHLEVIK
;
A
#
# COMPACT_ATOMS: atom_id res chain seq x y z
N SER A 1 5.27 -9.73 1.16
CA SER A 1 5.90 -8.58 1.86
C SER A 1 4.86 -7.50 2.07
N SER A 2 4.91 -6.82 3.21
CA SER A 2 4.04 -5.67 3.47
C SER A 2 4.47 -4.52 2.56
N SER A 3 3.50 -3.72 2.08
CA SER A 3 3.85 -2.52 1.32
C SER A 3 4.56 -1.50 2.21
N THR A 4 5.37 -0.63 1.61
CA THR A 4 6.03 0.46 2.37
C THR A 4 5.00 1.35 3.08
N LEU A 5 3.85 1.60 2.45
CA LEU A 5 2.76 2.37 3.07
C LEU A 5 2.21 1.67 4.31
N ASP A 6 1.97 0.35 4.25
CA ASP A 6 1.47 -0.39 5.40
C ASP A 6 2.44 -0.31 6.58
N LEU A 7 3.74 -0.49 6.33
CA LEU A 7 4.76 -0.36 7.37
C LEU A 7 4.84 1.05 7.92
N HIS A 8 4.85 2.07 7.06
CA HIS A 8 4.95 3.47 7.46
C HIS A 8 3.82 3.90 8.42
N TYR A 9 2.59 3.40 8.19
CA TYR A 9 1.43 3.74 9.02
C TYR A 9 1.20 2.83 10.23
N THR A 10 1.83 1.65 10.26
CA THR A 10 1.61 0.68 11.35
C THR A 10 2.77 0.56 12.33
N LEU A 11 4.01 0.77 11.89
CA LEU A 11 5.20 0.59 12.69
C LEU A 11 6.16 1.76 12.53
N LEU A 12 6.37 2.51 13.62
CA LEU A 12 7.35 3.61 13.63
C LEU A 12 8.80 3.10 13.49
N HIS A 13 9.08 1.91 14.01
CA HIS A 13 10.40 1.28 14.04
C HIS A 13 10.29 -0.20 13.67
N PRO A 14 10.06 -0.53 12.37
CA PRO A 14 9.94 -1.92 11.92
C PRO A 14 11.19 -2.76 12.20
N GLU A 15 12.38 -2.16 12.21
CA GLU A 15 13.65 -2.81 12.54
C GLU A 15 13.67 -3.42 13.95
N ASN A 16 12.93 -2.86 14.90
CA ASN A 16 12.80 -3.41 16.25
C ASN A 16 12.06 -4.76 16.28
N TYR A 17 11.35 -5.09 15.20
CA TYR A 17 10.62 -6.35 15.02
C TYR A 17 11.31 -7.30 14.05
N GLY A 18 12.57 -7.00 13.68
CA GLY A 18 13.32 -7.81 12.72
C GLY A 18 12.82 -7.67 11.27
N ILE A 19 12.12 -6.58 10.98
CA ILE A 19 11.70 -6.23 9.62
C ILE A 19 12.79 -5.31 9.04
N ASP A 20 13.57 -5.86 8.12
CA ASP A 20 14.61 -5.09 7.44
C ASP A 20 13.99 -4.09 6.46
N ALA A 21 14.68 -2.96 6.26
CA ALA A 21 14.29 -2.01 5.23
C ALA A 21 14.45 -2.66 3.84
N GLU A 22 13.34 -2.79 3.14
CA GLU A 22 13.29 -3.19 1.73
C GLU A 22 13.16 -1.94 0.85
N ASP A 23 13.37 -2.09 -0.45
CA ASP A 23 13.10 -1.03 -1.42
C ASP A 23 11.62 -0.60 -1.36
N ALA A 24 11.38 0.70 -1.44
CA ALA A 24 10.04 1.25 -1.34
C ALA A 24 9.10 0.67 -2.41
N ALA A 25 7.97 0.08 -1.99
CA ALA A 25 7.03 -0.60 -2.86
C ALA A 25 5.56 -0.40 -2.43
N LEU A 26 4.66 -0.33 -3.41
CA LEU A 26 3.21 -0.25 -3.21
C LEU A 26 2.55 -1.64 -3.03
N GLY A 27 3.31 -2.73 -3.21
CA GLY A 27 2.76 -4.06 -3.35
C GLY A 27 2.31 -4.35 -4.79
N THR A 28 1.46 -5.36 -4.98
CA THR A 28 1.00 -5.77 -6.31
C THR A 28 -0.42 -6.36 -6.24
N PHE A 29 -1.18 -6.21 -7.32
CA PHE A 29 -2.48 -6.86 -7.54
C PHE A 29 -2.43 -7.99 -8.56
N ARG A 30 -1.25 -8.53 -8.87
CA ARG A 30 -1.13 -9.68 -9.76
C ARG A 30 -1.78 -10.90 -9.14
N LEU A 31 -2.71 -11.51 -9.87
CA LEU A 31 -3.43 -12.72 -9.41
C LEU A 31 -2.46 -13.84 -9.00
N SER A 32 -1.34 -14.00 -9.70
CA SER A 32 -0.30 -14.98 -9.35
C SER A 32 0.31 -14.75 -7.97
N GLU A 33 0.51 -13.50 -7.58
CA GLU A 33 1.04 -13.15 -6.26
C GLU A 33 -0.02 -13.30 -5.16
N LEU A 34 -1.29 -12.96 -5.46
CA LEU A 34 -2.41 -13.20 -4.53
C LEU A 34 -2.56 -14.69 -4.23
N ILE A 35 -2.49 -15.55 -5.25
CA ILE A 35 -2.50 -17.01 -5.09
C ILE A 35 -1.28 -17.52 -4.30
N LYS A 36 -0.11 -16.93 -4.54
CA LYS A 36 1.10 -17.25 -3.78
C LYS A 36 0.96 -16.88 -2.31
N ASN A 37 0.42 -15.70 -2.00
CA ASN A 37 0.15 -15.29 -0.63
C ASN A 37 -0.79 -16.28 0.09
N SER A 38 -1.80 -16.81 -0.59
CA SER A 38 -2.67 -17.87 -0.02
C SER A 38 -1.87 -19.11 0.37
N ARG A 39 -0.89 -19.53 -0.42
CA ARG A 39 0.00 -20.65 -0.07
C ARG A 39 0.88 -20.35 1.14
N GLU A 40 1.38 -19.13 1.26
CA GLU A 40 2.17 -18.70 2.42
C GLU A 40 1.34 -18.76 3.73
N ILE A 41 0.02 -18.56 3.65
CA ILE A 41 -0.89 -18.73 4.80
C ILE A 41 -0.94 -20.20 5.26
N HIS A 42 -0.91 -21.16 4.34
CA HIS A 42 -0.80 -22.58 4.71
C HIS A 42 0.50 -22.89 5.47
N ASP A 43 1.63 -22.34 4.99
CA ASP A 43 2.93 -22.50 5.66
C ASP A 43 2.92 -21.87 7.07
N LEU A 44 2.25 -20.72 7.22
CA LEU A 44 2.07 -20.09 8.54
C LEU A 44 1.21 -20.93 9.47
N LYS A 45 0.14 -21.57 8.96
CA LYS A 45 -0.70 -22.49 9.73
C LYS A 45 0.11 -23.68 10.23
N GLU A 46 0.93 -24.27 9.36
CA GLU A 46 1.79 -25.38 9.73
C GLU A 46 2.76 -24.98 10.84
N LYS A 47 3.48 -23.87 10.68
CA LYS A 47 4.39 -23.33 11.70
C LYS A 47 3.69 -23.03 13.03
N LEU A 48 2.50 -22.42 12.98
CA LEU A 48 1.75 -22.13 14.21
C LEU A 48 1.32 -23.39 14.93
N SER A 49 1.00 -24.47 14.20
CA SER A 49 0.61 -25.76 14.77
C SER A 49 1.73 -26.50 15.54
N GLU A 50 2.98 -26.07 15.39
CA GLU A 50 4.11 -26.59 16.15
C GLU A 50 4.09 -26.17 17.63
N PHE A 51 3.32 -25.13 17.97
CA PHE A 51 3.16 -24.66 19.34
C PHE A 51 1.96 -25.30 20.02
N ASP A 52 2.14 -25.81 21.23
CA ASP A 52 1.02 -26.22 22.08
C ASP A 52 0.47 -24.98 22.82
N PRO A 53 -0.75 -24.49 22.48
CA PRO A 53 -1.30 -23.30 23.10
C PRO A 53 -1.46 -23.42 24.63
N HIS A 54 -1.67 -24.63 25.15
CA HIS A 54 -1.81 -24.85 26.60
C HIS A 54 -0.48 -24.73 27.38
N MET A 55 0.64 -24.73 26.68
CA MET A 55 1.98 -24.52 27.26
C MET A 55 2.45 -23.07 27.16
N LEU A 56 1.68 -22.18 26.50
CA LEU A 56 2.01 -20.77 26.34
C LEU A 56 1.55 -19.96 27.55
N PRO A 57 2.25 -18.89 27.95
CA PRO A 57 1.75 -17.89 28.89
C PRO A 57 0.46 -17.23 28.38
N ASP A 58 -0.37 -16.70 29.28
CA ASP A 58 -1.72 -16.16 28.96
C ASP A 58 -1.70 -15.11 27.85
N ASP A 59 -0.71 -14.21 27.86
CA ASP A 59 -0.54 -13.18 26.82
C ASP A 59 -0.19 -13.78 25.45
N GLN A 60 0.60 -14.85 25.43
CA GLN A 60 0.94 -15.56 24.21
C GLN A 60 -0.19 -16.47 23.72
N GLN A 61 -1.05 -16.98 24.60
CA GLN A 61 -2.26 -17.70 24.21
C GLN A 61 -3.21 -16.79 23.43
N ILE A 62 -3.42 -15.54 23.89
CA ILE A 62 -4.24 -14.55 23.18
C ILE A 62 -3.68 -14.27 21.78
N LEU A 63 -2.35 -14.15 21.68
CA LEU A 63 -1.69 -13.95 20.38
C LEU A 63 -1.87 -15.17 19.47
N TYR A 64 -1.69 -16.38 20.01
CA TYR A 64 -1.88 -17.64 19.28
C TYR A 64 -3.31 -17.74 18.72
N ASP A 65 -4.33 -17.48 19.54
CA ASP A 65 -5.73 -17.55 19.15
C ASP A 65 -6.03 -16.50 18.05
N SER A 66 -5.53 -15.29 18.22
CA SER A 66 -5.70 -14.20 17.22
C SER A 66 -5.03 -14.53 15.88
N LEU A 67 -3.83 -15.12 15.92
CA LEU A 67 -3.12 -15.57 14.70
C LEU A 67 -3.85 -16.76 14.06
N SER A 68 -4.34 -17.71 14.85
CA SER A 68 -5.09 -18.85 14.35
C SER A 68 -6.36 -18.41 13.61
N GLU A 69 -7.15 -17.51 14.21
CA GLU A 69 -8.36 -16.97 13.61
C GLU A 69 -8.05 -16.21 12.31
N ARG A 70 -6.99 -15.39 12.31
CA ARG A 70 -6.56 -14.65 11.12
C ARG A 70 -6.13 -15.60 9.98
N ILE A 71 -5.37 -16.64 10.31
CA ILE A 71 -4.94 -17.66 9.34
C ILE A 71 -6.16 -18.42 8.79
N GLU A 72 -7.08 -18.86 9.63
CA GLU A 72 -8.29 -19.57 9.20
C GLU A 72 -9.15 -18.71 8.29
N THR A 73 -9.35 -17.43 8.64
CA THR A 73 -10.08 -16.47 7.81
C THR A 73 -9.39 -16.28 6.45
N GLY A 74 -8.05 -16.18 6.43
CA GLY A 74 -7.28 -16.08 5.19
C GLY A 74 -7.43 -17.32 4.30
N LEU A 75 -7.44 -18.52 4.89
CA LEU A 75 -7.63 -19.77 4.16
C LEU A 75 -9.06 -19.91 3.59
N MET A 76 -10.07 -19.34 4.26
CA MET A 76 -11.45 -19.30 3.74
C MET A 76 -11.59 -18.43 2.48
N ALA A 77 -10.67 -17.51 2.26
CA ALA A 77 -10.63 -16.65 1.08
C ALA A 77 -9.89 -17.28 -0.11
N GLU A 78 -9.26 -18.43 0.05
CA GLU A 78 -8.55 -19.13 -1.03
C GLU A 78 -9.52 -19.50 -2.17
N GLY A 79 -9.14 -19.17 -3.41
CA GLY A 79 -9.97 -19.36 -4.60
C GLY A 79 -11.03 -18.27 -4.79
N LEU A 80 -11.07 -17.26 -3.92
CA LEU A 80 -11.97 -16.11 -4.01
C LEU A 80 -11.24 -14.83 -4.41
N GLU A 81 -10.00 -14.90 -4.89
CA GLU A 81 -9.15 -13.75 -5.18
C GLU A 81 -9.80 -12.78 -6.16
N LEU A 82 -10.54 -13.30 -7.17
CA LEU A 82 -11.26 -12.48 -8.15
C LEU A 82 -12.51 -11.77 -7.58
N TYR A 83 -12.91 -12.07 -6.34
CA TYR A 83 -13.99 -11.34 -5.66
C TYR A 83 -13.47 -10.09 -4.94
N ASP A 84 -12.15 -9.92 -4.83
CA ASP A 84 -11.58 -8.69 -4.31
C ASP A 84 -11.98 -7.49 -5.17
N GLN A 85 -12.10 -6.32 -4.54
CA GLN A 85 -12.58 -5.09 -5.17
C GLN A 85 -11.57 -3.95 -4.95
N PRO A 86 -10.42 -3.98 -5.64
CA PRO A 86 -9.41 -2.93 -5.50
C PRO A 86 -9.96 -1.56 -5.93
N LEU A 87 -10.86 -1.53 -6.90
CA LEU A 87 -11.55 -0.31 -7.32
C LEU A 87 -13.01 -0.33 -6.84
N ALA A 88 -13.39 0.70 -6.10
CA ALA A 88 -14.75 0.87 -5.58
C ALA A 88 -15.12 2.36 -5.49
N PRO A 89 -16.39 2.74 -5.63
CA PRO A 89 -16.82 4.14 -5.70
C PRO A 89 -16.35 5.05 -4.57
N THR A 90 -16.16 4.49 -3.36
CA THR A 90 -15.88 5.31 -2.15
C THR A 90 -14.58 4.91 -1.46
N ILE A 91 -14.31 3.60 -1.37
CA ILE A 91 -13.21 3.04 -0.59
C ILE A 91 -12.18 2.30 -1.46
N GLY A 92 -12.25 2.47 -2.77
CA GLY A 92 -11.28 1.89 -3.69
C GLY A 92 -9.91 2.55 -3.60
N ILE A 93 -8.89 1.84 -4.08
CA ILE A 93 -7.50 2.31 -4.09
C ILE A 93 -7.36 3.65 -4.81
N GLN A 94 -8.14 3.88 -5.89
CA GLN A 94 -8.14 5.15 -6.61
C GLN A 94 -8.53 6.35 -5.73
N ALA A 95 -9.30 6.12 -4.68
CA ALA A 95 -9.70 7.17 -3.75
C ALA A 95 -8.78 7.27 -2.52
N GLN A 96 -8.28 6.14 -2.03
CA GLN A 96 -7.49 6.07 -0.80
C GLN A 96 -6.01 6.33 -1.01
N LEU A 97 -5.41 5.76 -2.05
CA LEU A 97 -3.96 5.85 -2.27
C LEU A 97 -3.47 7.30 -2.42
N PRO A 98 -4.15 8.21 -3.15
CA PRO A 98 -3.74 9.60 -3.21
C PRO A 98 -3.74 10.29 -1.84
N ILE A 99 -4.68 9.95 -0.95
CA ILE A 99 -4.76 10.50 0.41
C ILE A 99 -3.60 9.98 1.25
N LEU A 100 -3.34 8.67 1.22
CA LEU A 100 -2.21 8.07 1.94
C LEU A 100 -0.88 8.69 1.48
N LEU A 101 -0.70 8.89 0.19
CA LEU A 101 0.49 9.56 -0.35
C LEU A 101 0.58 11.03 0.07
N ALA A 102 -0.54 11.75 0.17
CA ALA A 102 -0.56 13.13 0.64
C ALA A 102 -0.20 13.27 2.12
N GLU A 103 -0.57 12.29 2.93
CA GLU A 103 -0.33 12.26 4.38
C GLU A 103 0.98 11.56 4.77
N TYR A 104 1.71 10.96 3.82
CA TYR A 104 2.97 10.25 4.08
C TYR A 104 3.99 11.18 4.75
N SER A 105 4.30 10.94 6.02
CA SER A 105 5.13 11.83 6.84
C SER A 105 6.61 11.74 6.47
N PHE A 106 7.32 12.88 6.48
CA PHE A 106 8.76 12.93 6.28
C PHE A 106 9.46 13.17 7.62
N HIS A 107 10.14 12.17 8.15
CA HIS A 107 10.99 12.25 9.36
C HIS A 107 12.47 12.22 9.02
N SER A 108 12.83 11.76 7.83
CA SER A 108 14.19 11.63 7.34
C SER A 108 14.27 11.94 5.83
N LEU A 109 15.50 12.06 5.30
CA LEU A 109 15.70 12.13 3.86
C LEU A 109 15.30 10.84 3.14
N GLN A 110 15.42 9.72 3.82
CA GLN A 110 15.02 8.43 3.26
C GLN A 110 13.51 8.40 3.00
N ASP A 111 12.68 8.96 3.87
CA ASP A 111 11.24 9.04 3.66
C ASP A 111 10.88 9.83 2.40
N VAL A 112 11.65 10.89 2.09
CA VAL A 112 11.45 11.64 0.84
C VAL A 112 11.82 10.80 -0.38
N GLU A 113 12.93 10.04 -0.32
CA GLU A 113 13.34 9.13 -1.39
C GLU A 113 12.33 8.00 -1.58
N ASP A 114 11.87 7.40 -0.50
CA ASP A 114 10.86 6.33 -0.53
C ASP A 114 9.55 6.85 -1.13
N TYR A 115 9.09 8.02 -0.71
CA TYR A 115 7.91 8.67 -1.27
C TYR A 115 8.03 8.89 -2.79
N LEU A 116 9.16 9.41 -3.26
CA LEU A 116 9.39 9.62 -4.70
C LEU A 116 9.42 8.29 -5.46
N THR A 117 9.99 7.26 -4.85
CA THR A 117 10.00 5.90 -5.39
C THR A 117 8.58 5.33 -5.48
N LEU A 118 7.76 5.48 -4.43
CA LEU A 118 6.36 5.07 -4.44
C LEU A 118 5.58 5.75 -5.56
N LEU A 119 5.75 7.07 -5.74
CA LEU A 119 5.12 7.81 -6.84
C LEU A 119 5.55 7.25 -8.21
N SER A 120 6.83 6.94 -8.39
CA SER A 120 7.34 6.40 -9.67
C SER A 120 6.79 5.02 -10.01
N HIS A 121 6.25 4.30 -9.02
CA HIS A 121 5.66 2.97 -9.20
C HIS A 121 4.15 3.00 -9.44
N LEU A 122 3.49 4.16 -9.39
CA LEU A 122 2.04 4.27 -9.55
C LEU A 122 1.55 3.71 -10.89
N ASP A 123 2.25 3.98 -11.99
CA ASP A 123 1.88 3.49 -13.31
C ASP A 123 1.85 1.96 -13.36
N SER A 124 2.90 1.30 -12.89
CA SER A 124 2.96 -0.17 -12.84
C SER A 124 1.95 -0.77 -11.87
N TYR A 125 1.71 -0.11 -10.74
CA TYR A 125 0.74 -0.55 -9.74
C TYR A 125 -0.69 -0.50 -10.26
N TYR A 126 -1.10 0.61 -10.88
CA TYR A 126 -2.41 0.71 -11.52
C TYR A 126 -2.52 -0.17 -12.77
N GLY A 127 -1.42 -0.43 -13.46
CA GLY A 127 -1.35 -1.43 -14.53
C GLY A 127 -1.69 -2.84 -14.04
N ASP A 128 -1.17 -3.24 -12.87
CA ASP A 128 -1.51 -4.53 -12.24
C ASP A 128 -3.00 -4.59 -11.84
N ILE A 129 -3.55 -3.48 -11.30
CA ILE A 129 -4.98 -3.39 -10.96
C ILE A 129 -5.85 -3.50 -12.23
N LEU A 130 -5.48 -2.79 -13.30
CA LEU A 130 -6.21 -2.87 -14.57
C LEU A 130 -6.23 -4.31 -15.10
N TYR A 131 -5.09 -4.98 -15.10
CA TYR A 131 -5.00 -6.38 -15.51
C TYR A 131 -5.87 -7.29 -14.62
N PHE A 132 -5.89 -7.05 -13.32
CA PHE A 132 -6.76 -7.80 -12.38
C PHE A 132 -8.25 -7.58 -12.70
N GLU A 133 -8.68 -6.34 -12.94
CA GLU A 133 -10.07 -6.03 -13.31
C GLU A 133 -10.45 -6.64 -14.67
N GLU A 134 -9.53 -6.76 -15.62
CA GLU A 134 -9.75 -7.49 -16.88
C GLU A 134 -10.01 -8.98 -16.64
N GLN A 135 -9.27 -9.62 -15.71
CA GLN A 135 -9.49 -11.00 -15.31
C GLN A 135 -10.88 -11.18 -14.64
N LYS A 136 -11.28 -10.25 -13.77
CA LYS A 136 -12.60 -10.24 -13.15
C LYS A 136 -13.71 -10.10 -14.21
N ALA A 137 -13.55 -9.18 -15.15
CA ALA A 137 -14.51 -8.98 -16.22
C ALA A 137 -14.66 -10.23 -17.09
N ALA A 138 -13.56 -10.91 -17.43
CA ALA A 138 -13.55 -12.17 -18.16
C ALA A 138 -14.27 -13.29 -17.41
N ALA A 139 -14.23 -13.28 -16.07
CA ALA A 139 -14.96 -14.21 -15.19
C ALA A 139 -16.41 -13.81 -14.92
N GLY A 140 -16.89 -12.66 -15.45
CA GLY A 140 -18.24 -12.15 -15.19
C GLY A 140 -18.42 -11.53 -13.80
N LEU A 141 -17.32 -11.15 -13.14
CA LEU A 141 -17.30 -10.58 -11.78
C LEU A 141 -17.03 -9.06 -11.76
N GLY A 142 -17.14 -8.39 -12.90
CA GLY A 142 -16.91 -6.95 -13.00
C GLY A 142 -17.93 -6.12 -12.20
N PRO A 143 -17.59 -4.87 -11.85
CA PRO A 143 -18.50 -3.96 -11.18
C PRO A 143 -19.67 -3.55 -12.07
N SER A 144 -20.75 -3.02 -11.47
CA SER A 144 -21.89 -2.50 -12.22
C SER A 144 -21.53 -1.21 -12.99
N ASP A 145 -22.26 -0.89 -14.06
CA ASP A 145 -22.06 0.34 -14.85
C ASP A 145 -22.06 1.60 -13.96
N ALA A 146 -23.01 1.69 -13.02
CA ALA A 146 -23.07 2.81 -12.08
C ALA A 146 -21.86 2.90 -11.14
N SER A 147 -21.23 1.77 -10.80
CA SER A 147 -19.99 1.74 -10.03
C SER A 147 -18.82 2.20 -10.89
N ILE A 148 -18.76 1.75 -12.15
CA ILE A 148 -17.73 2.13 -13.13
C ILE A 148 -17.73 3.66 -13.32
N GLU A 149 -18.92 4.26 -13.56
CA GLU A 149 -19.05 5.70 -13.73
C GLU A 149 -18.45 6.47 -12.56
N ARG A 150 -18.79 6.08 -11.32
CA ARG A 150 -18.26 6.73 -10.10
C ARG A 150 -16.76 6.53 -9.90
N ILE A 151 -16.25 5.34 -10.23
CA ILE A 151 -14.81 5.06 -10.19
C ILE A 151 -14.08 5.97 -11.19
N LEU A 152 -14.59 6.08 -12.42
CA LEU A 152 -14.03 6.95 -13.45
C LEU A 152 -14.04 8.43 -13.04
N GLU A 153 -15.15 8.93 -12.49
CA GLU A 153 -15.24 10.29 -11.95
C GLU A 153 -14.18 10.52 -10.85
N SER A 154 -14.02 9.54 -9.94
CA SER A 154 -12.99 9.60 -8.90
C SER A 154 -11.58 9.67 -9.49
N CYS A 155 -11.24 8.79 -10.44
CA CYS A 155 -9.94 8.83 -11.12
C CYS A 155 -9.69 10.16 -11.82
N GLN A 156 -10.69 10.67 -12.55
CA GLN A 156 -10.57 11.93 -13.29
C GLN A 156 -10.32 13.13 -12.37
N SER A 157 -10.83 13.11 -11.15
CA SER A 157 -10.63 14.21 -10.19
C SER A 157 -9.17 14.41 -9.77
N TYR A 158 -8.34 13.39 -9.94
CA TYR A 158 -6.90 13.45 -9.63
C TYR A 158 -6.02 13.76 -10.86
N LEU A 159 -6.57 13.65 -12.08
CA LEU A 159 -5.85 13.92 -13.34
C LEU A 159 -5.86 15.41 -13.65
N ILE A 160 -5.13 16.17 -12.84
CA ILE A 160 -4.96 17.62 -12.99
C ILE A 160 -3.49 17.94 -13.23
N ASP A 161 -3.23 19.19 -13.70
CA ASP A 161 -1.86 19.66 -13.90
C ASP A 161 -0.98 19.42 -12.67
N PRO A 162 0.20 18.78 -12.80
CA PRO A 162 1.09 18.44 -11.70
C PRO A 162 1.40 19.59 -10.74
N VAL A 163 1.56 20.82 -11.27
CA VAL A 163 1.85 21.99 -10.43
C VAL A 163 0.68 22.36 -9.52
N ASN A 164 -0.54 22.09 -9.95
CA ASN A 164 -1.77 22.38 -9.22
C ASN A 164 -2.32 21.15 -8.47
N ASN A 165 -1.62 20.02 -8.53
CA ASN A 165 -2.02 18.80 -7.85
C ASN A 165 -1.82 18.95 -6.35
N PHE A 166 -2.79 18.49 -5.55
CA PHE A 166 -2.72 18.55 -4.09
C PHE A 166 -1.53 17.76 -3.51
N LEU A 167 -1.05 16.73 -4.21
CA LEU A 167 0.17 16.02 -3.84
C LEU A 167 1.40 16.92 -3.90
N THR A 168 1.44 17.90 -4.82
CA THR A 168 2.52 18.88 -4.88
C THR A 168 2.44 19.87 -3.72
N GLU A 169 1.24 20.36 -3.38
CA GLU A 169 1.05 21.26 -2.24
C GLU A 169 1.43 20.58 -0.92
N THR A 170 0.97 19.34 -0.70
CA THR A 170 1.29 18.58 0.52
C THR A 170 2.76 18.18 0.58
N PHE A 171 3.37 17.85 -0.56
CA PHE A 171 4.82 17.60 -0.64
C PHE A 171 5.64 18.81 -0.22
N GLU A 172 5.32 20.00 -0.74
CA GLU A 172 6.01 21.24 -0.34
C GLU A 172 5.88 21.52 1.15
N THR A 173 4.70 21.33 1.72
CA THR A 173 4.46 21.52 3.15
C THR A 173 5.32 20.59 3.98
N ARG A 174 5.37 19.30 3.64
CA ARG A 174 6.15 18.27 4.34
C ARG A 174 7.67 18.49 4.19
N LEU A 175 8.12 18.83 2.97
CA LEU A 175 9.52 19.12 2.71
C LEU A 175 10.00 20.35 3.50
N ASN A 176 9.18 21.38 3.63
CA ASN A 176 9.47 22.54 4.43
C ASN A 176 9.47 22.23 5.94
N SER A 177 8.56 21.39 6.42
CA SER A 177 8.55 20.92 7.82
C SER A 177 9.83 20.14 8.13
N LEU A 178 10.17 19.15 7.33
CA LEU A 178 11.41 18.38 7.48
C LEU A 178 12.64 19.28 7.51
N SER A 179 12.66 20.35 6.71
CA SER A 179 13.78 21.27 6.66
C SER A 179 13.97 22.14 7.91
N THR A 180 13.01 22.16 8.84
CA THR A 180 13.18 22.77 10.16
C THR A 180 13.91 21.86 11.12
N ASP A 181 13.76 20.55 10.96
CA ASP A 181 14.34 19.53 11.84
C ASP A 181 15.74 19.12 11.38
N ILE A 182 15.94 19.05 10.05
CA ILE A 182 17.24 18.77 9.43
C ILE A 182 17.61 19.88 8.44
N SER A 183 18.89 20.31 8.49
CA SER A 183 19.37 21.40 7.62
C SER A 183 19.47 20.96 6.16
N LEU A 184 18.44 21.26 5.35
CA LEU A 184 18.44 21.07 3.90
C LEU A 184 18.91 22.34 3.19
N SER A 185 19.87 22.19 2.28
CA SER A 185 20.24 23.28 1.38
C SER A 185 19.13 23.54 0.35
N GLU A 186 19.03 24.77 -0.14
CA GLU A 186 18.08 25.11 -1.20
C GLU A 186 18.30 24.28 -2.48
N GLN A 187 19.54 23.89 -2.75
CA GLN A 187 19.85 23.02 -3.88
C GLN A 187 19.22 21.61 -3.71
N GLN A 188 19.27 21.04 -2.51
CA GLN A 188 18.64 19.75 -2.21
C GLN A 188 17.10 19.83 -2.32
N LYS A 189 16.51 20.88 -1.75
CA LYS A 189 15.04 21.11 -1.86
C LYS A 189 14.63 21.23 -3.31
N ASN A 190 15.36 22.01 -4.12
CA ASN A 190 15.03 22.18 -5.53
C ASN A 190 15.20 20.89 -6.35
N ASN A 191 16.16 20.04 -5.97
CA ASN A 191 16.30 18.71 -6.56
C ASN A 191 15.08 17.83 -6.27
N PHE A 192 14.64 17.76 -5.01
CA PHE A 192 13.44 17.00 -4.61
C PHE A 192 12.18 17.53 -5.30
N ARG A 193 11.99 18.83 -5.39
CA ARG A 193 10.87 19.48 -6.12
C ARG A 193 10.84 19.09 -7.59
N SER A 194 11.98 19.13 -8.26
CA SER A 194 12.10 18.79 -9.66
C SER A 194 11.75 17.32 -9.90
N ARG A 195 12.26 16.43 -9.07
CA ARG A 195 11.98 14.99 -9.14
C ARG A 195 10.51 14.70 -8.85
N HIS A 196 9.92 15.37 -7.85
CA HIS A 196 8.48 15.23 -7.56
C HIS A 196 7.63 15.61 -8.78
N LEU A 197 7.89 16.76 -9.40
CA LEU A 197 7.16 17.20 -10.59
C LEU A 197 7.42 16.29 -11.82
N GLU A 198 8.50 15.56 -11.86
CA GLU A 198 8.79 14.59 -12.92
C GLU A 198 7.97 13.31 -12.75
N VAL A 199 7.87 12.80 -11.53
CA VAL A 199 7.20 11.51 -11.27
C VAL A 199 5.67 11.63 -11.15
N ILE A 200 5.12 12.82 -10.94
CA ILE A 200 3.67 13.06 -10.83
C ILE A 200 2.99 13.36 -12.18
N LYS A 201 3.75 13.44 -13.29
CA LYS A 201 3.23 13.63 -14.64
C LYS A 201 2.51 12.41 -15.18
#